data_6140bc4e8dac6faa7a2b4cac191e01a1
#
_entry.id   6140bc4e8dac6faa7a2b4cac191e01a1
#
_cell.length_a   1.000
_cell.length_b   1.000
_cell.length_c   1.000
_cell.angle_alpha   90.00
_cell.angle_beta   90.00
_cell.angle_gamma   90.00
#
_symmetry.space_group_name_H-M   'P 1'
#
loop_
_entity.id
_entity.type
_entity.pdbx_description
1 polymer ?
#
loop_
_entity_poly.entity_id
_entity_poly.type
_entity_poly.pdbx_seq_one_letter_code
_entity_poly.pdbx_strand_id
1 'polypeptide(L)'
;MTKGVTFYFVRHGETYLNRLGRFQGWADAPLTPEGLEIVHQSGRGLADVKFDAVYTSDLGRTIKTAQILLEENHHSQDLTITPMPEFREVFFGYYEGLEAQSVWRDMIAETNHELGLPRDAGIQVEATMNKMKASDPTGLAENYLEFWQRVETGLLELLNRH
;
A
#
# COMPACT_ATOMS: atom_id res chain seq x y z
N MET A 1 19.81 21.40 17.70
CA MET A 1 18.80 21.33 16.64
C MET A 1 18.40 19.87 16.55
N THR A 2 17.15 19.54 16.82
CA THR A 2 16.61 18.21 16.59
C THR A 2 16.62 17.96 15.08
N LYS A 3 17.36 16.97 14.62
CA LYS A 3 17.32 16.53 13.22
C LYS A 3 15.94 15.88 13.00
N GLY A 4 15.12 16.47 12.16
CA GLY A 4 13.87 15.86 11.74
C GLY A 4 14.10 14.89 10.58
N VAL A 5 13.22 13.90 10.42
CA VAL A 5 13.19 13.00 9.26
C VAL A 5 12.13 13.48 8.29
N THR A 6 12.46 13.52 6.99
CA THR A 6 11.51 13.82 5.93
C THR A 6 11.19 12.53 5.20
N PHE A 7 9.92 12.12 5.18
CA PHE A 7 9.43 10.97 4.46
C PHE A 7 8.84 11.35 3.11
N TYR A 8 9.25 10.67 2.07
CA TYR A 8 8.63 10.71 0.74
C TYR A 8 7.85 9.41 0.54
N PHE A 9 6.53 9.48 0.65
CA PHE A 9 5.67 8.33 0.41
C PHE A 9 5.31 8.24 -1.07
N VAL A 10 5.67 7.14 -1.69
CA VAL A 10 5.39 6.89 -3.10
C VAL A 10 4.60 5.60 -3.23
N ARG A 11 3.43 5.68 -3.90
CA ARG A 11 2.64 4.48 -4.22
C ARG A 11 3.28 3.75 -5.39
N HIS A 12 3.21 2.41 -5.38
CA HIS A 12 3.65 1.59 -6.51
C HIS A 12 2.87 1.91 -7.80
N GLY A 13 3.47 1.66 -8.96
CA GLY A 13 2.84 1.80 -10.25
C GLY A 13 1.63 0.87 -10.44
N GLU A 14 0.79 1.16 -11.43
CA GLU A 14 -0.36 0.32 -11.77
C GLU A 14 0.09 -1.11 -12.09
N THR A 15 -0.57 -2.09 -11.49
CA THR A 15 -0.37 -3.52 -11.76
C THR A 15 -1.54 -4.09 -12.58
N TYR A 16 -1.39 -5.31 -13.10
CA TYR A 16 -2.49 -5.99 -13.79
C TYR A 16 -3.69 -6.26 -12.88
N LEU A 17 -3.50 -6.54 -11.58
CA LEU A 17 -4.62 -6.66 -10.65
C LEU A 17 -5.38 -5.34 -10.48
N ASN A 18 -4.66 -4.20 -10.41
CA ASN A 18 -5.31 -2.89 -10.38
C ASN A 18 -6.11 -2.63 -11.65
N ARG A 19 -5.53 -2.89 -12.84
CA ARG A 19 -6.20 -2.71 -14.14
C ARG A 19 -7.46 -3.55 -14.27
N LEU A 20 -7.45 -4.75 -13.71
CA LEU A 20 -8.58 -5.67 -13.71
C LEU A 20 -9.58 -5.40 -12.58
N GLY A 21 -9.37 -4.36 -11.77
CA GLY A 21 -10.25 -4.01 -10.65
C GLY A 21 -10.33 -5.09 -9.57
N ARG A 22 -9.20 -5.75 -9.27
CA ARG A 22 -9.15 -6.85 -8.30
C ARG A 22 -8.48 -6.41 -7.01
N PHE A 23 -8.87 -7.01 -5.88
CA PHE A 23 -8.17 -6.85 -4.61
C PHE A 23 -6.70 -7.25 -4.74
N GLN A 24 -5.82 -6.39 -4.24
CA GLN A 24 -4.39 -6.59 -4.24
C GLN A 24 -3.79 -6.04 -2.95
N GLY A 25 -3.85 -6.83 -1.92
CA GLY A 25 -3.15 -6.59 -0.65
C GLY A 25 -1.82 -7.33 -0.64
N TRP A 26 -1.81 -8.56 -0.15
CA TRP A 26 -0.62 -9.40 -0.14
C TRP A 26 -0.44 -10.22 -1.42
N ALA A 27 -1.51 -10.43 -2.21
CA ALA A 27 -1.36 -10.88 -3.59
C ALA A 27 -0.51 -9.88 -4.37
N ASP A 28 0.33 -10.36 -5.28
CA ASP A 28 1.23 -9.54 -6.07
C ASP A 28 1.05 -9.79 -7.56
N ALA A 29 1.23 -8.74 -8.36
CA ALA A 29 1.20 -8.80 -9.81
C ALA A 29 2.22 -7.82 -10.40
N PRO A 30 2.77 -8.10 -11.59
CA PRO A 30 3.69 -7.19 -12.25
C PRO A 30 3.02 -5.85 -12.59
N LEU A 31 3.86 -4.81 -12.69
CA LEU A 31 3.42 -3.51 -13.21
C LEU A 31 3.01 -3.63 -14.67
N THR A 32 2.00 -2.87 -15.07
CA THR A 32 1.62 -2.74 -16.47
C THR A 32 2.62 -1.85 -17.22
N PRO A 33 2.69 -1.90 -18.57
CA PRO A 33 3.54 -0.99 -19.33
C PRO A 33 3.28 0.50 -19.00
N GLU A 34 2.02 0.88 -18.85
CA GLU A 34 1.64 2.24 -18.47
C GLU A 34 2.03 2.56 -17.02
N GLY A 35 1.88 1.57 -16.12
CA GLY A 35 2.36 1.67 -14.73
C GLY A 35 3.86 1.90 -14.66
N LEU A 36 4.66 1.20 -15.48
CA LEU A 36 6.10 1.41 -15.58
C LEU A 36 6.42 2.83 -16.04
N GLU A 37 5.76 3.32 -17.12
CA GLU A 37 6.00 4.68 -17.63
C GLU A 37 5.66 5.76 -16.60
N ILE A 38 4.55 5.63 -15.87
CA ILE A 38 4.17 6.57 -14.81
C ILE A 38 5.22 6.57 -13.69
N VAL A 39 5.77 5.40 -13.33
CA VAL A 39 6.83 5.33 -12.32
C VAL A 39 8.11 6.01 -12.81
N HIS A 40 8.51 5.84 -14.07
CA HIS A 40 9.63 6.58 -14.68
C HIS A 40 9.40 8.08 -14.62
N GLN A 41 8.18 8.57 -14.96
CA GLN A 41 7.84 9.98 -14.86
C GLN A 41 7.94 10.50 -13.42
N SER A 42 7.46 9.73 -12.44
CA SER A 42 7.58 10.06 -11.02
C SER A 42 9.04 10.10 -10.58
N GLY A 43 9.85 9.16 -11.06
CA GLY A 43 11.30 9.11 -10.83
C GLY A 43 12.00 10.37 -11.35
N ARG A 44 11.70 10.77 -12.57
CA ARG A 44 12.21 12.03 -13.14
C ARG A 44 11.81 13.26 -12.32
N GLY A 45 10.58 13.26 -11.76
CA GLY A 45 10.13 14.31 -10.85
C GLY A 45 10.89 14.36 -9.51
N LEU A 46 11.53 13.25 -9.11
CA LEU A 46 12.32 13.12 -7.89
C LEU A 46 13.83 13.02 -8.17
N ALA A 47 14.26 13.24 -9.41
CA ALA A 47 15.64 13.00 -9.85
C ALA A 47 16.70 13.75 -9.04
N ASP A 48 16.39 14.96 -8.61
CA ASP A 48 17.31 15.83 -7.87
C ASP A 48 17.16 15.76 -6.33
N VAL A 49 16.23 14.93 -5.85
CA VAL A 49 16.08 14.71 -4.40
C VAL A 49 17.16 13.73 -3.94
N LYS A 50 17.99 14.16 -2.99
CA LYS A 50 18.95 13.27 -2.35
C LYS A 50 18.26 12.51 -1.23
N PHE A 51 18.12 11.20 -1.41
CA PHE A 51 17.63 10.30 -0.37
C PHE A 51 18.79 9.75 0.46
N ASP A 52 18.55 9.53 1.75
CA ASP A 52 19.52 8.88 2.64
C ASP A 52 19.24 7.37 2.78
N ALA A 53 17.99 6.93 2.57
CA ALA A 53 17.60 5.53 2.62
C ALA A 53 16.33 5.29 1.80
N VAL A 54 16.12 4.03 1.38
CA VAL A 54 14.93 3.58 0.63
C VAL A 54 14.36 2.32 1.25
N TYR A 55 13.09 2.37 1.57
CA TYR A 55 12.34 1.27 2.16
C TYR A 55 11.13 0.96 1.30
N THR A 56 10.75 -0.32 1.22
CA THR A 56 9.57 -0.78 0.48
C THR A 56 8.85 -1.84 1.29
N SER A 57 7.62 -2.19 0.94
CA SER A 57 7.16 -3.53 1.31
C SER A 57 8.01 -4.57 0.56
N ASP A 58 7.92 -5.82 0.98
CA ASP A 58 8.68 -6.91 0.37
C ASP A 58 7.99 -7.51 -0.89
N LEU A 59 6.95 -6.83 -1.42
CA LEU A 59 6.24 -7.26 -2.60
C LEU A 59 6.91 -6.74 -3.88
N GLY A 60 6.92 -7.56 -4.92
CA GLY A 60 7.63 -7.30 -6.18
C GLY A 60 7.22 -5.98 -6.84
N ARG A 61 5.94 -5.61 -6.80
CA ARG A 61 5.45 -4.33 -7.35
C ARG A 61 6.07 -3.11 -6.68
N THR A 62 6.28 -3.15 -5.36
CA THR A 62 6.87 -2.03 -4.62
C THR A 62 8.38 -1.97 -4.79
N ILE A 63 9.05 -3.12 -4.78
CA ILE A 63 10.48 -3.23 -5.05
C ILE A 63 10.78 -2.74 -6.46
N LYS A 64 10.02 -3.18 -7.47
CA LYS A 64 10.22 -2.74 -8.86
C LYS A 64 9.99 -1.23 -9.03
N THR A 65 8.97 -0.69 -8.35
CA THR A 65 8.74 0.76 -8.32
C THR A 65 9.96 1.50 -7.76
N ALA A 66 10.47 1.09 -6.61
CA ALA A 66 11.63 1.73 -6.00
C ALA A 66 12.90 1.62 -6.86
N GLN A 67 13.13 0.48 -7.52
CA GLN A 67 14.24 0.31 -8.47
C GLN A 67 14.20 1.37 -9.57
N ILE A 68 13.05 1.56 -10.22
CA ILE A 68 12.89 2.55 -11.28
C ILE A 68 13.10 3.97 -10.74
N LEU A 69 12.57 4.29 -9.56
CA LEU A 69 12.79 5.61 -8.95
C LEU A 69 14.27 5.88 -8.70
N LEU A 70 15.04 4.89 -8.26
CA LEU A 70 16.48 5.00 -8.06
C LEU A 70 17.23 5.09 -9.40
N GLU A 71 16.83 4.35 -10.43
CA GLU A 71 17.42 4.42 -11.78
C GLU A 71 17.33 5.85 -12.36
N GLU A 72 16.23 6.57 -12.10
CA GLU A 72 16.01 7.95 -12.57
C GLU A 72 16.66 9.01 -11.65
N ASN A 73 17.11 8.65 -10.44
CA ASN A 73 17.64 9.61 -9.47
C ASN A 73 19.12 9.91 -9.70
N HIS A 74 19.53 11.18 -9.57
CA HIS A 74 20.90 11.63 -9.85
C HIS A 74 21.85 11.47 -8.65
N HIS A 75 21.33 11.27 -7.43
CA HIS A 75 22.12 11.35 -6.19
C HIS A 75 22.07 10.09 -5.33
N SER A 76 21.14 9.18 -5.60
CA SER A 76 20.81 8.09 -4.69
C SER A 76 20.74 6.72 -5.39
N GLN A 77 21.32 6.59 -6.60
CA GLN A 77 21.27 5.37 -7.43
C GLN A 77 21.87 4.14 -6.74
N ASP A 78 22.89 4.36 -5.89
CA ASP A 78 23.62 3.29 -5.22
C ASP A 78 22.96 2.84 -3.89
N LEU A 79 21.80 3.43 -3.51
CA LEU A 79 21.12 3.05 -2.29
C LEU A 79 20.56 1.63 -2.39
N THR A 80 20.79 0.87 -1.32
CA THR A 80 20.17 -0.45 -1.17
C THR A 80 18.70 -0.31 -0.76
N ILE A 81 17.81 -0.94 -1.51
CA ILE A 81 16.40 -1.05 -1.14
C ILE A 81 16.29 -2.02 0.03
N THR A 82 15.65 -1.57 1.12
CA THR A 82 15.40 -2.41 2.30
C THR A 82 13.92 -2.81 2.34
N PRO A 83 13.59 -4.07 2.04
CA PRO A 83 12.22 -4.55 2.14
C PRO A 83 11.79 -4.67 3.61
N MET A 84 10.58 -4.21 3.91
CA MET A 84 9.95 -4.27 5.22
C MET A 84 8.51 -4.79 5.08
N PRO A 85 8.20 -6.02 5.52
CA PRO A 85 6.84 -6.58 5.48
C PRO A 85 5.81 -5.73 6.22
N GLU A 86 6.25 -4.93 7.18
CA GLU A 86 5.45 -3.98 7.95
C GLU A 86 4.73 -2.97 7.04
N PHE A 87 5.25 -2.69 5.85
CA PHE A 87 4.68 -1.75 4.89
C PHE A 87 3.87 -2.40 3.76
N ARG A 88 3.51 -3.68 3.89
CA ARG A 88 2.52 -4.28 2.99
C ARG A 88 1.18 -3.56 3.08
N GLU A 89 0.42 -3.59 1.99
CA GLU A 89 -1.01 -3.23 1.97
C GLU A 89 -1.80 -4.10 2.98
N VAL A 90 -3.03 -3.72 3.27
CA VAL A 90 -3.95 -4.56 4.06
C VAL A 90 -4.01 -5.96 3.46
N PHE A 91 -3.96 -6.98 4.31
CA PHE A 91 -4.24 -8.35 3.85
C PHE A 91 -5.74 -8.56 3.74
N PHE A 92 -6.23 -8.79 2.54
CA PHE A 92 -7.65 -8.97 2.28
C PHE A 92 -8.14 -10.43 2.45
N GLY A 93 -7.26 -11.36 2.85
CA GLY A 93 -7.62 -12.75 3.13
C GLY A 93 -8.30 -13.43 1.95
N TYR A 94 -9.51 -13.97 2.16
CA TYR A 94 -10.30 -14.62 1.11
C TYR A 94 -10.56 -13.73 -0.12
N TYR A 95 -10.60 -12.42 0.06
CA TYR A 95 -10.93 -11.48 -1.02
C TYR A 95 -9.75 -11.20 -1.96
N GLU A 96 -8.52 -11.59 -1.62
CA GLU A 96 -7.35 -11.40 -2.49
C GLU A 96 -7.61 -11.92 -3.92
N GLY A 97 -7.41 -11.05 -4.92
CA GLY A 97 -7.61 -11.37 -6.32
C GLY A 97 -9.07 -11.40 -6.79
N LEU A 98 -10.06 -11.28 -5.91
CA LEU A 98 -11.46 -11.17 -6.32
C LEU A 98 -11.75 -9.79 -6.92
N GLU A 99 -12.88 -9.67 -7.64
CA GLU A 99 -13.37 -8.39 -8.14
C GLU A 99 -13.65 -7.45 -6.96
N ALA A 100 -13.07 -6.25 -7.00
CA ALA A 100 -13.04 -5.36 -5.83
C ALA A 100 -14.24 -4.42 -5.78
N GLN A 101 -14.75 -3.95 -6.91
CA GLN A 101 -15.74 -2.88 -6.95
C GLN A 101 -17.07 -3.27 -6.31
N SER A 102 -17.59 -4.45 -6.64
CA SER A 102 -18.85 -4.94 -6.06
C SER A 102 -18.69 -5.27 -4.59
N VAL A 103 -17.61 -5.96 -4.22
CA VAL A 103 -17.35 -6.33 -2.82
C VAL A 103 -17.20 -5.08 -1.95
N TRP A 104 -16.41 -4.08 -2.37
CA TRP A 104 -16.28 -2.81 -1.63
C TRP A 104 -17.60 -2.08 -1.50
N ARG A 105 -18.34 -1.93 -2.61
CA ARG A 105 -19.64 -1.25 -2.60
C ARG A 105 -20.59 -1.89 -1.58
N ASP A 106 -20.70 -3.22 -1.62
CA ASP A 106 -21.63 -3.94 -0.78
C ASP A 106 -21.18 -3.91 0.70
N MET A 107 -19.86 -4.11 0.94
CA MET A 107 -19.27 -4.02 2.28
C MET A 107 -19.46 -2.63 2.91
N ILE A 108 -19.21 -1.56 2.16
CA ILE A 108 -19.41 -0.18 2.63
C ILE A 108 -20.89 0.09 2.92
N ALA A 109 -21.79 -0.31 2.01
CA ALA A 109 -23.22 -0.08 2.18
C ALA A 109 -23.79 -0.81 3.40
N GLU A 110 -23.33 -2.04 3.65
CA GLU A 110 -23.73 -2.81 4.84
C GLU A 110 -23.16 -2.21 6.12
N THR A 111 -21.87 -1.84 6.12
CA THR A 111 -21.22 -1.19 7.27
C THR A 111 -21.96 0.10 7.65
N ASN A 112 -22.26 0.95 6.67
CA ASN A 112 -22.98 2.19 6.91
C ASN A 112 -24.39 1.92 7.49
N HIS A 113 -25.09 0.93 6.95
CA HIS A 113 -26.40 0.55 7.47
C HIS A 113 -26.34 0.10 8.95
N GLU A 114 -25.35 -0.72 9.31
CA GLU A 114 -25.15 -1.18 10.69
C GLU A 114 -24.80 -0.03 11.65
N LEU A 115 -24.15 1.02 11.15
CA LEU A 115 -23.83 2.24 11.90
C LEU A 115 -24.98 3.25 11.93
N GLY A 116 -26.13 2.95 11.31
CA GLY A 116 -27.26 3.88 11.20
C GLY A 116 -27.01 5.06 10.26
N LEU A 117 -26.08 4.93 9.33
CA LEU A 117 -25.74 5.92 8.31
C LEU A 117 -26.45 5.62 6.99
N PRO A 118 -26.61 6.62 6.09
CA PRO A 118 -27.01 6.37 4.71
C PRO A 118 -26.05 5.37 4.03
N ARG A 119 -26.59 4.46 3.20
CA ARG A 119 -25.76 3.43 2.54
C ARG A 119 -24.65 4.01 1.66
N ASP A 120 -24.81 5.21 1.15
CA ASP A 120 -23.91 5.98 0.30
C ASP A 120 -23.07 7.03 1.06
N ALA A 121 -23.01 6.94 2.38
CA ALA A 121 -22.28 7.92 3.22
C ALA A 121 -20.74 7.88 3.05
N GLY A 122 -20.22 7.07 2.15
CA GLY A 122 -18.78 6.86 1.97
C GLY A 122 -18.21 5.80 2.92
N ILE A 123 -16.90 5.55 2.81
CA ILE A 123 -16.24 4.50 3.58
C ILE A 123 -15.99 4.92 5.03
N GLN A 124 -16.41 4.09 5.96
CA GLN A 124 -16.01 4.13 7.37
C GLN A 124 -14.84 3.15 7.55
N VAL A 125 -13.61 3.64 7.39
CA VAL A 125 -12.41 2.79 7.20
C VAL A 125 -12.27 1.71 8.26
N GLU A 126 -12.25 2.08 9.54
CA GLU A 126 -12.11 1.11 10.64
C GLU A 126 -13.23 0.07 10.63
N ALA A 127 -14.47 0.52 10.60
CA ALA A 127 -15.63 -0.37 10.65
C ALA A 127 -15.70 -1.28 9.42
N THR A 128 -15.37 -0.76 8.24
CA THR A 128 -15.37 -1.55 6.99
C THR A 128 -14.27 -2.61 6.98
N MET A 129 -13.06 -2.28 7.46
CA MET A 129 -11.97 -3.25 7.59
C MET A 129 -12.32 -4.35 8.61
N ASN A 130 -12.87 -3.97 9.76
CA ASN A 130 -13.29 -4.91 10.78
C ASN A 130 -14.40 -5.84 10.27
N LYS A 131 -15.35 -5.30 9.52
CA LYS A 131 -16.41 -6.09 8.86
C LYS A 131 -15.85 -7.03 7.81
N MET A 132 -14.89 -6.59 7.00
CA MET A 132 -14.24 -7.44 5.99
C MET A 132 -13.58 -8.65 6.66
N LYS A 133 -12.81 -8.45 7.74
CA LYS A 133 -12.26 -9.57 8.51
C LYS A 133 -13.34 -10.48 9.08
N ALA A 134 -14.40 -9.93 9.68
CA ALA A 134 -15.49 -10.71 10.25
C ALA A 134 -16.25 -11.54 9.20
N SER A 135 -16.28 -11.07 7.96
CA SER A 135 -16.96 -11.73 6.84
C SER A 135 -16.03 -12.67 6.05
N ASP A 136 -14.72 -12.69 6.36
CA ASP A 136 -13.76 -13.58 5.73
C ASP A 136 -13.91 -15.02 6.24
N PRO A 137 -14.34 -15.98 5.41
CA PRO A 137 -14.53 -17.36 5.85
C PRO A 137 -13.22 -18.06 6.24
N THR A 138 -12.07 -17.50 5.83
CA THR A 138 -10.74 -18.03 6.18
C THR A 138 -10.19 -17.42 7.47
N GLY A 139 -10.71 -16.26 7.89
CA GLY A 139 -10.23 -15.50 9.03
C GLY A 139 -8.84 -14.88 8.84
N LEU A 140 -8.29 -14.90 7.62
CA LEU A 140 -6.94 -14.46 7.31
C LEU A 140 -6.84 -12.94 7.08
N ALA A 141 -7.93 -12.26 6.68
CA ALA A 141 -7.92 -10.82 6.46
C ALA A 141 -7.47 -10.05 7.71
N GLU A 142 -6.76 -8.95 7.52
CA GLU A 142 -6.43 -8.03 8.62
C GLU A 142 -7.64 -7.18 9.00
N ASN A 143 -7.86 -6.98 10.30
CA ASN A 143 -8.71 -5.90 10.79
C ASN A 143 -7.92 -4.58 10.87
N TYR A 144 -8.62 -3.49 11.23
CA TYR A 144 -8.01 -2.17 11.34
C TYR A 144 -6.84 -2.12 12.34
N LEU A 145 -7.00 -2.74 13.50
CA LEU A 145 -5.98 -2.71 14.57
C LEU A 145 -4.75 -3.52 14.18
N GLU A 146 -4.92 -4.73 13.62
CA GLU A 146 -3.82 -5.58 13.16
C GLU A 146 -2.97 -4.87 12.10
N PHE A 147 -3.63 -4.22 11.12
CA PHE A 147 -2.96 -3.43 10.09
C PHE A 147 -2.15 -2.29 10.71
N TRP A 148 -2.76 -1.48 11.59
CA TRP A 148 -2.10 -0.33 12.17
C TRP A 148 -0.96 -0.71 13.11
N GLN A 149 -1.09 -1.74 13.93
CA GLN A 149 0.00 -2.22 14.79
C GLN A 149 1.23 -2.63 13.98
N ARG A 150 1.01 -3.28 12.84
CA ARG A 150 2.07 -3.65 11.92
C ARG A 150 2.75 -2.44 11.30
N VAL A 151 1.98 -1.52 10.75
CA VAL A 151 2.52 -0.29 10.10
C VAL A 151 3.22 0.61 11.12
N GLU A 152 2.63 0.80 12.31
CA GLU A 152 3.24 1.59 13.38
C GLU A 152 4.59 1.02 13.80
N THR A 153 4.70 -0.32 13.94
CA THR A 153 5.97 -0.98 14.24
C THR A 153 7.03 -0.63 13.21
N GLY A 154 6.70 -0.71 11.93
CA GLY A 154 7.62 -0.31 10.86
C GLY A 154 8.02 1.17 10.93
N LEU A 155 7.07 2.07 11.15
CA LEU A 155 7.37 3.51 11.26
C LEU A 155 8.26 3.83 12.46
N LEU A 156 8.00 3.23 13.62
CA LEU A 156 8.84 3.41 14.82
C LEU A 156 10.26 2.88 14.58
N GLU A 157 10.39 1.76 13.86
CA GLU A 157 11.70 1.24 13.48
C GLU A 157 12.46 2.22 12.57
N LEU A 158 11.80 2.83 11.58
CA LEU A 158 12.43 3.84 10.71
C LEU A 158 12.87 5.08 11.53
N LEU A 159 12.03 5.56 12.42
CA LEU A 159 12.36 6.70 13.27
C LEU A 159 13.53 6.41 14.23
N ASN A 160 13.72 5.15 14.63
CA ASN A 160 14.86 4.75 15.46
C ASN A 160 16.16 4.57 14.66
N ARG A 161 16.07 4.36 13.35
CA ARG A 161 17.24 4.21 12.47
C ARG A 161 17.81 5.56 12.00
N HIS A 162 17.00 6.60 12.01
CA HIS A 162 17.30 7.94 11.47
C HIS A 162 17.06 9.04 12.49
#